data_86e43872a9ca77b4f0f1305dbd5eced6
#
_entry.id   86e43872a9ca77b4f0f1305dbd5eced6
#
_cell.length_a   1.000
_cell.length_b   1.000
_cell.length_c   1.000
_cell.angle_alpha   90.00
_cell.angle_beta   90.00
_cell.angle_gamma   90.00
#
_symmetry.space_group_name_H-M   'P 1'
#
loop_
_entity.id
_entity.type
_entity.pdbx_description
1 polymer ?
#
loop_
_entity_poly.entity_id
_entity_poly.type
_entity_poly.pdbx_seq_one_letter_code
_entity_poly.pdbx_strand_id
1 'polypeptide(L)'
;VKANMKMLEDKVKEVNADVGIALDGDADRVGVVDKFGNTISIDILMAMIYKYLNKNLKYRNALFDVKCSQTLIDELKKLDIKPVMYRTGASYTNMMMQTGDFDFGGEYSGHLFFKDKFLGFDDGLYAGLRVIEILSNGVTLEELSADFNKYYSTDELFVEVKEENKKEIIQKVKEYVIEKKYKYIDIDGIRVEFNDGWALIRCSNTTPRLSLRFEAKTEIELEKIKNEFMNLLEVIKWKSF
;
A
#
# COMPACT_ATOMS: atom_id res chain seq x y z
N VAL A 1 -1.04 2.83 11.85
CA VAL A 1 0.22 2.31 12.40
C VAL A 1 -0.10 1.10 13.26
N LYS A 2 0.66 0.01 13.14
CA LYS A 2 0.42 -1.29 13.79
C LYS A 2 0.17 -1.19 15.31
N ALA A 3 0.89 -0.28 15.99
CA ALA A 3 0.70 -0.01 17.41
C ALA A 3 -0.73 0.49 17.77
N ASN A 4 -1.39 1.19 16.85
CA ASN A 4 -2.73 1.73 17.08
C ASN A 4 -3.83 0.67 16.88
N MET A 5 -3.51 -0.48 16.27
CA MET A 5 -4.47 -1.55 16.00
C MET A 5 -4.56 -2.55 17.16
N LYS A 6 -3.59 -2.56 18.08
CA LYS A 6 -3.48 -3.56 19.14
C LYS A 6 -4.72 -3.70 19.98
N MET A 7 -5.34 -2.59 20.38
CA MET A 7 -6.58 -2.63 21.17
C MET A 7 -7.73 -3.28 20.39
N LEU A 8 -7.82 -3.04 19.08
CA LEU A 8 -8.84 -3.65 18.24
C LEU A 8 -8.57 -5.14 18.02
N GLU A 9 -7.32 -5.52 17.79
CA GLU A 9 -6.89 -6.93 17.66
C GLU A 9 -7.29 -7.75 18.90
N ASP A 10 -7.01 -7.20 20.10
CA ASP A 10 -7.34 -7.85 21.36
C ASP A 10 -8.87 -7.90 21.57
N LYS A 11 -9.59 -6.83 21.20
CA LYS A 11 -11.05 -6.77 21.34
C LYS A 11 -11.78 -7.75 20.41
N VAL A 12 -11.33 -7.89 19.16
CA VAL A 12 -11.87 -8.88 18.21
C VAL A 12 -11.78 -10.29 18.81
N LYS A 13 -10.63 -10.65 19.38
CA LYS A 13 -10.43 -11.96 20.03
C LYS A 13 -11.30 -12.12 21.28
N GLU A 14 -11.38 -11.09 22.11
CA GLU A 14 -12.16 -11.11 23.37
C GLU A 14 -13.64 -11.40 23.12
N VAL A 15 -14.23 -10.74 22.09
CA VAL A 15 -15.67 -10.84 21.82
C VAL A 15 -16.00 -11.84 20.69
N ASN A 16 -15.00 -12.50 20.11
CA ASN A 16 -15.14 -13.38 18.94
C ASN A 16 -15.88 -12.68 17.76
N ALA A 17 -15.48 -11.45 17.46
CA ALA A 17 -16.06 -10.72 16.32
C ALA A 17 -15.58 -11.28 14.99
N ASP A 18 -16.44 -11.24 13.96
CA ASP A 18 -16.08 -11.65 12.59
C ASP A 18 -15.08 -10.69 11.93
N VAL A 19 -15.06 -9.43 12.34
CA VAL A 19 -14.17 -8.39 11.86
C VAL A 19 -14.05 -7.25 12.86
N GLY A 20 -12.91 -6.58 12.89
CA GLY A 20 -12.68 -5.32 13.57
C GLY A 20 -12.47 -4.19 12.55
N ILE A 21 -13.12 -3.06 12.75
CA ILE A 21 -12.95 -1.85 11.92
C ILE A 21 -12.43 -0.72 12.80
N ALA A 22 -11.34 -0.09 12.36
CA ALA A 22 -10.80 1.13 12.96
C ALA A 22 -10.88 2.28 11.97
N LEU A 23 -11.13 3.46 12.48
CA LEU A 23 -11.08 4.73 11.74
C LEU A 23 -10.03 5.62 12.38
N ASP A 24 -9.43 6.50 11.62
CA ASP A 24 -8.56 7.54 12.15
C ASP A 24 -9.36 8.77 12.62
N GLY A 25 -8.68 9.87 12.96
CA GLY A 25 -9.29 10.98 13.68
C GLY A 25 -10.37 11.75 12.91
N ASP A 26 -10.30 11.79 11.60
CA ASP A 26 -11.25 12.43 10.68
C ASP A 26 -12.04 11.41 9.83
N ALA A 27 -11.81 10.11 10.10
CA ALA A 27 -12.53 8.97 9.52
C ALA A 27 -12.41 8.86 7.98
N ASP A 28 -11.36 9.38 7.39
CA ASP A 28 -11.06 9.24 5.96
C ASP A 28 -10.24 7.98 5.65
N ARG A 29 -9.68 7.30 6.68
CA ARG A 29 -8.92 6.06 6.57
C ARG A 29 -9.54 4.93 7.38
N VAL A 30 -9.43 3.72 6.83
CA VAL A 30 -9.89 2.49 7.48
C VAL A 30 -8.71 1.59 7.84
N GLY A 31 -8.80 0.92 8.98
CA GLY A 31 -8.00 -0.22 9.36
C GLY A 31 -8.91 -1.43 9.59
N VAL A 32 -8.48 -2.61 9.18
CA VAL A 32 -9.28 -3.85 9.29
C VAL A 32 -8.51 -4.92 10.03
N VAL A 33 -9.18 -5.59 10.95
CA VAL A 33 -8.69 -6.75 11.72
C VAL A 33 -9.57 -7.95 11.39
N ASP A 34 -8.97 -9.08 11.03
CA ASP A 34 -9.68 -10.32 10.78
C ASP A 34 -10.23 -10.96 12.06
N LYS A 35 -11.05 -11.99 11.93
CA LYS A 35 -11.64 -12.72 13.07
C LYS A 35 -10.62 -13.40 13.98
N PHE A 36 -9.37 -13.57 13.53
CA PHE A 36 -8.28 -14.12 14.33
C PHE A 36 -7.52 -13.04 15.09
N GLY A 37 -7.90 -11.76 14.92
CA GLY A 37 -7.25 -10.61 15.52
C GLY A 37 -5.93 -10.26 14.86
N ASN A 38 -5.80 -10.46 13.56
CA ASN A 38 -4.66 -10.00 12.79
C ASN A 38 -5.05 -8.76 11.98
N THR A 39 -4.26 -7.71 12.06
CA THR A 39 -4.42 -6.53 11.19
C THR A 39 -4.11 -6.90 9.74
N ILE A 40 -5.05 -6.63 8.83
CA ILE A 40 -4.90 -6.81 7.40
C ILE A 40 -4.24 -5.57 6.81
N SER A 41 -3.15 -5.75 6.07
CA SER A 41 -2.54 -4.66 5.30
C SER A 41 -3.50 -4.16 4.22
N ILE A 42 -3.55 -2.85 4.01
CA ILE A 42 -4.57 -2.23 3.12
C ILE A 42 -4.40 -2.67 1.67
N ASP A 43 -3.20 -2.88 1.20
CA ASP A 43 -2.94 -3.41 -0.14
C ASP A 43 -3.46 -4.84 -0.33
N ILE A 44 -3.39 -5.68 0.72
CA ILE A 44 -4.00 -7.02 0.74
C ILE A 44 -5.52 -6.91 0.81
N LEU A 45 -6.05 -6.02 1.63
CA LEU A 45 -7.49 -5.73 1.66
C LEU A 45 -8.02 -5.26 0.30
N MET A 46 -7.28 -4.40 -0.39
CA MET A 46 -7.62 -3.97 -1.76
C MET A 46 -7.67 -5.15 -2.74
N ALA A 47 -6.70 -6.07 -2.66
CA ALA A 47 -6.71 -7.28 -3.50
C ALA A 47 -7.95 -8.16 -3.22
N MET A 48 -8.34 -8.33 -1.95
CA MET A 48 -9.56 -9.05 -1.55
C MET A 48 -10.81 -8.35 -2.13
N ILE A 49 -10.90 -7.02 -2.00
CA ILE A 49 -12.03 -6.23 -2.52
C ILE A 49 -12.11 -6.35 -4.04
N TYR A 50 -11.00 -6.23 -4.78
CA TYR A 50 -10.99 -6.42 -6.24
C TYR A 50 -11.45 -7.83 -6.63
N LYS A 51 -11.02 -8.86 -5.91
CA LYS A 51 -11.46 -10.24 -6.14
C LYS A 51 -12.97 -10.41 -5.92
N TYR A 52 -13.51 -9.82 -4.87
CA TYR A 52 -14.95 -9.82 -4.59
C TYR A 52 -15.74 -9.04 -5.67
N LEU A 53 -15.29 -7.85 -6.05
CA LEU A 53 -15.96 -6.98 -7.00
C LEU A 53 -15.80 -7.44 -8.47
N ASN A 54 -14.89 -8.33 -8.76
CA ASN A 54 -14.40 -8.65 -10.11
C ASN A 54 -15.49 -8.79 -11.18
N LYS A 55 -16.58 -9.50 -10.86
CA LYS A 55 -17.71 -9.74 -11.80
C LYS A 55 -18.60 -8.52 -12.01
N ASN A 56 -18.53 -7.54 -11.11
CA ASN A 56 -19.40 -6.36 -11.09
C ASN A 56 -18.68 -5.06 -11.48
N LEU A 57 -17.36 -5.13 -11.73
CA LEU A 57 -16.59 -3.97 -12.16
C LEU A 57 -16.99 -3.53 -13.57
N LYS A 58 -17.30 -2.25 -13.72
CA LYS A 58 -17.54 -1.61 -15.02
C LYS A 58 -16.22 -1.36 -15.76
N TYR A 59 -15.19 -0.98 -15.00
CA TYR A 59 -13.86 -0.68 -15.54
C TYR A 59 -12.84 -1.71 -15.10
N ARG A 60 -11.94 -2.07 -16.00
CA ARG A 60 -10.87 -3.08 -15.77
C ARG A 60 -9.55 -2.40 -15.40
N ASN A 61 -9.59 -1.31 -14.65
CA ASN A 61 -8.44 -0.58 -14.16
C ASN A 61 -8.49 -0.52 -12.62
N ALA A 62 -7.33 -0.69 -11.97
CA ALA A 62 -7.18 -0.62 -10.52
C ALA A 62 -6.18 0.48 -10.17
N LEU A 63 -6.62 1.51 -9.44
CA LEU A 63 -5.78 2.61 -8.98
C LEU A 63 -5.21 2.31 -7.59
N PHE A 64 -3.88 2.46 -7.41
CA PHE A 64 -3.22 2.29 -6.12
C PHE A 64 -1.90 3.07 -6.06
N ASP A 65 -1.41 3.34 -4.85
CA ASP A 65 -0.18 4.11 -4.68
C ASP A 65 1.10 3.25 -4.75
N VAL A 66 2.24 3.91 -4.96
CA VAL A 66 3.56 3.28 -5.14
C VAL A 66 4.00 2.40 -3.97
N LYS A 67 3.38 2.52 -2.80
CA LYS A 67 3.71 1.75 -1.61
C LYS A 67 3.08 0.35 -1.60
N CYS A 68 2.10 0.08 -2.45
CA CYS A 68 1.37 -1.18 -2.44
C CYS A 68 2.22 -2.39 -2.83
N SER A 69 1.89 -3.53 -2.23
CA SER A 69 2.55 -4.82 -2.39
C SER A 69 2.45 -5.38 -3.80
N GLN A 70 3.43 -6.20 -4.17
CA GLN A 70 3.39 -7.02 -5.38
C GLN A 70 2.21 -8.00 -5.35
N THR A 71 1.77 -8.46 -4.17
CA THR A 71 0.56 -9.30 -4.04
C THR A 71 -0.65 -8.66 -4.73
N LEU A 72 -0.90 -7.35 -4.49
CA LEU A 72 -2.00 -6.64 -5.16
C LEU A 72 -1.85 -6.68 -6.68
N ILE A 73 -0.66 -6.39 -7.20
CA ILE A 73 -0.39 -6.38 -8.65
C ILE A 73 -0.59 -7.77 -9.26
N ASP A 74 -0.13 -8.82 -8.58
CA ASP A 74 -0.28 -10.21 -9.03
C ASP A 74 -1.75 -10.62 -9.08
N GLU A 75 -2.53 -10.30 -8.05
CA GLU A 75 -3.95 -10.62 -8.01
C GLU A 75 -4.75 -9.84 -9.07
N LEU A 76 -4.46 -8.57 -9.28
CA LEU A 76 -5.07 -7.79 -10.35
C LEU A 76 -4.82 -8.41 -11.72
N LYS A 77 -3.60 -8.89 -11.99
CA LYS A 77 -3.25 -9.58 -13.24
C LYS A 77 -4.02 -10.90 -13.39
N LYS A 78 -4.13 -11.72 -12.33
CA LYS A 78 -4.93 -12.95 -12.34
C LYS A 78 -6.41 -12.68 -12.66
N LEU A 79 -6.93 -11.54 -12.22
CA LEU A 79 -8.30 -11.12 -12.46
C LEU A 79 -8.52 -10.41 -13.81
N ASP A 80 -7.49 -10.26 -14.64
CA ASP A 80 -7.50 -9.46 -15.87
C ASP A 80 -7.91 -7.99 -15.61
N ILE A 81 -7.38 -7.42 -14.54
CA ILE A 81 -7.54 -6.01 -14.18
C ILE A 81 -6.18 -5.31 -14.36
N LYS A 82 -6.18 -4.21 -15.10
CA LYS A 82 -4.96 -3.44 -15.36
C LYS A 82 -4.50 -2.69 -14.11
N PRO A 83 -3.31 -2.98 -13.56
CA PRO A 83 -2.74 -2.21 -12.46
C PRO A 83 -2.36 -0.80 -12.93
N VAL A 84 -2.82 0.22 -12.21
CA VAL A 84 -2.48 1.63 -12.44
C VAL A 84 -1.85 2.17 -11.17
N MET A 85 -0.53 2.10 -11.09
CA MET A 85 0.24 2.64 -9.98
C MET A 85 0.33 4.15 -10.11
N TYR A 86 0.14 4.86 -9.00
CA TYR A 86 0.16 6.32 -8.97
C TYR A 86 0.93 6.84 -7.74
N ARG A 87 1.08 8.15 -7.67
CA ARG A 87 1.75 8.80 -6.54
C ARG A 87 0.89 8.77 -5.28
N THR A 88 1.53 8.76 -4.11
CA THR A 88 0.86 8.82 -2.79
C THR A 88 0.28 10.21 -2.53
N GLY A 89 -0.94 10.25 -2.02
CA GLY A 89 -1.62 11.45 -1.54
C GLY A 89 -3.10 11.45 -1.93
N ALA A 90 -4.00 11.45 -0.93
CA ALA A 90 -5.43 11.30 -1.10
C ALA A 90 -6.01 12.28 -2.16
N SER A 91 -5.54 13.54 -2.18
CA SER A 91 -5.98 14.52 -3.19
C SER A 91 -5.65 14.09 -4.63
N TYR A 92 -4.49 13.45 -4.86
CA TYR A 92 -4.10 12.96 -6.18
C TYR A 92 -4.92 11.74 -6.58
N THR A 93 -5.11 10.81 -5.63
CA THR A 93 -5.92 9.61 -5.84
C THR A 93 -7.37 9.99 -6.10
N ASN A 94 -7.94 10.93 -5.33
CA ASN A 94 -9.27 11.47 -5.55
C ASN A 94 -9.42 12.08 -6.95
N MET A 95 -8.49 12.93 -7.37
CA MET A 95 -8.49 13.50 -8.73
C MET A 95 -8.54 12.41 -9.81
N MET A 96 -7.69 11.38 -9.68
CA MET A 96 -7.67 10.25 -10.62
C MET A 96 -8.97 9.46 -10.60
N MET A 97 -9.56 9.22 -9.42
CA MET A 97 -10.85 8.55 -9.29
C MET A 97 -11.97 9.34 -9.96
N GLN A 98 -11.99 10.68 -9.83
CA GLN A 98 -13.03 11.52 -10.43
C GLN A 98 -12.93 11.61 -11.96
N THR A 99 -11.71 11.68 -12.49
CA THR A 99 -11.44 11.93 -13.91
C THR A 99 -11.20 10.66 -14.74
N GLY A 100 -10.87 9.54 -14.09
CA GLY A 100 -10.53 8.28 -14.75
C GLY A 100 -11.61 7.20 -14.68
N ASP A 101 -11.36 6.14 -15.42
CA ASP A 101 -12.22 4.97 -15.54
C ASP A 101 -11.87 3.93 -14.44
N PHE A 102 -12.30 4.21 -13.21
CA PHE A 102 -12.08 3.37 -12.03
C PHE A 102 -13.40 3.18 -11.27
N ASP A 103 -13.67 1.95 -10.81
CA ASP A 103 -14.78 1.66 -9.89
C ASP A 103 -14.32 1.65 -8.44
N PHE A 104 -13.06 1.30 -8.21
CA PHE A 104 -12.44 1.21 -6.90
C PHE A 104 -10.95 1.56 -7.00
N GLY A 105 -10.38 2.12 -5.95
CA GLY A 105 -8.96 2.41 -5.80
C GLY A 105 -8.60 2.72 -4.37
N GLY A 106 -7.30 2.90 -4.09
CA GLY A 106 -6.89 3.25 -2.74
C GLY A 106 -5.40 3.43 -2.56
N GLU A 107 -5.03 3.69 -1.32
CA GLU A 107 -3.64 3.89 -0.89
C GLU A 107 -3.27 2.94 0.25
N TYR A 108 -2.02 2.58 0.33
CA TYR A 108 -1.48 1.78 1.43
C TYR A 108 -1.77 2.38 2.82
N SER A 109 -1.95 3.70 2.89
CA SER A 109 -2.27 4.46 4.11
C SER A 109 -3.66 4.22 4.68
N GLY A 110 -4.58 3.61 3.91
CA GLY A 110 -5.95 3.32 4.34
C GLY A 110 -7.04 4.17 3.68
N HIS A 111 -6.69 5.15 2.85
CA HIS A 111 -7.66 5.85 2.02
C HIS A 111 -8.18 4.91 0.94
N LEU A 112 -9.46 4.57 0.97
CA LEU A 112 -10.14 3.73 0.00
C LEU A 112 -11.26 4.50 -0.68
N PHE A 113 -11.32 4.41 -2.01
CA PHE A 113 -12.18 5.19 -2.88
C PHE A 113 -13.10 4.25 -3.66
N PHE A 114 -14.40 4.30 -3.41
CA PHE A 114 -15.40 3.48 -4.10
C PHE A 114 -16.23 4.35 -5.03
N LYS A 115 -16.31 4.00 -6.32
CA LYS A 115 -17.11 4.69 -7.33
C LYS A 115 -18.16 3.77 -7.98
N ASP A 116 -18.16 2.48 -7.62
CA ASP A 116 -19.16 1.51 -8.07
C ASP A 116 -20.57 1.78 -7.51
N LYS A 117 -20.64 2.13 -6.21
CA LYS A 117 -21.89 2.41 -5.48
C LYS A 117 -21.81 3.67 -4.61
N PHE A 118 -20.76 4.49 -4.76
CA PHE A 118 -20.53 5.70 -3.98
C PHE A 118 -19.92 6.81 -4.85
N LEU A 119 -19.55 7.94 -4.26
CA LEU A 119 -19.17 9.15 -4.98
C LEU A 119 -17.70 9.18 -5.41
N GLY A 120 -16.88 8.19 -4.98
CA GLY A 120 -15.49 8.06 -5.40
C GLY A 120 -14.51 8.95 -4.66
N PHE A 121 -14.85 9.48 -3.49
CA PHE A 121 -13.90 10.06 -2.55
C PHE A 121 -13.57 9.08 -1.43
N ASP A 122 -12.52 9.37 -0.65
CA ASP A 122 -12.10 8.57 0.49
C ASP A 122 -13.06 8.74 1.67
N ASP A 123 -13.52 7.61 2.18
CA ASP A 123 -14.41 7.54 3.32
C ASP A 123 -14.15 6.22 4.06
N GLY A 124 -13.49 6.32 5.22
CA GLY A 124 -13.12 5.15 6.02
C GLY A 124 -14.33 4.41 6.58
N LEU A 125 -15.39 5.14 6.95
CA LEU A 125 -16.63 4.51 7.43
C LEU A 125 -17.31 3.73 6.31
N TYR A 126 -17.45 4.33 5.12
CA TYR A 126 -17.99 3.63 3.96
C TYR A 126 -17.15 2.41 3.59
N ALA A 127 -15.82 2.54 3.59
CA ALA A 127 -14.91 1.44 3.32
C ALA A 127 -15.10 0.28 4.33
N GLY A 128 -15.25 0.59 5.62
CA GLY A 128 -15.58 -0.39 6.65
C GLY A 128 -16.92 -1.10 6.39
N LEU A 129 -17.97 -0.35 6.00
CA LEU A 129 -19.28 -0.93 5.63
C LEU A 129 -19.19 -1.83 4.40
N ARG A 130 -18.31 -1.53 3.42
CA ARG A 130 -18.07 -2.42 2.26
C ARG A 130 -17.41 -3.74 2.68
N VAL A 131 -16.54 -3.75 3.68
CA VAL A 131 -16.01 -5.00 4.26
C VAL A 131 -17.12 -5.79 4.95
N ILE A 132 -18.00 -5.15 5.71
CA ILE A 132 -19.17 -5.78 6.32
C ILE A 132 -20.13 -6.35 5.26
N GLU A 133 -20.36 -5.63 4.15
CA GLU A 133 -21.14 -6.12 3.01
C GLU A 133 -20.58 -7.44 2.46
N ILE A 134 -19.26 -7.56 2.29
CA ILE A 134 -18.59 -8.79 1.83
C ILE A 134 -18.93 -9.95 2.77
N LEU A 135 -18.72 -9.77 4.07
CA LEU A 135 -18.99 -10.80 5.10
C LEU A 135 -20.47 -11.16 5.16
N SER A 136 -21.37 -10.17 5.06
CA SER A 136 -22.83 -10.37 5.08
C SER A 136 -23.34 -11.18 3.88
N ASN A 137 -22.60 -11.19 2.78
CA ASN A 137 -22.87 -12.02 1.60
C ASN A 137 -22.28 -13.43 1.71
N GLY A 138 -21.79 -13.82 2.89
CA GLY A 138 -21.27 -15.16 3.18
C GLY A 138 -19.88 -15.42 2.63
N VAL A 139 -19.13 -14.39 2.25
CA VAL A 139 -17.74 -14.50 1.76
C VAL A 139 -16.80 -14.08 2.89
N THR A 140 -15.82 -14.90 3.24
CA THR A 140 -14.85 -14.59 4.28
C THR A 140 -13.58 -13.93 3.72
N LEU A 141 -12.86 -13.14 4.55
CA LEU A 141 -11.61 -12.52 4.15
C LEU A 141 -10.52 -13.57 3.90
N GLU A 142 -10.56 -14.68 4.64
CA GLU A 142 -9.65 -15.82 4.46
C GLU A 142 -9.87 -16.50 3.11
N GLU A 143 -11.11 -16.74 2.68
CA GLU A 143 -11.42 -17.32 1.38
C GLU A 143 -10.92 -16.41 0.24
N LEU A 144 -11.06 -15.11 0.39
CA LEU A 144 -10.60 -14.16 -0.62
C LEU A 144 -9.07 -14.17 -0.78
N SER A 145 -8.32 -14.38 0.30
CA SER A 145 -6.86 -14.34 0.30
C SER A 145 -6.16 -15.71 0.27
N ALA A 146 -6.92 -16.81 0.23
CA ALA A 146 -6.38 -18.17 0.39
C ALA A 146 -5.29 -18.55 -0.64
N ASP A 147 -5.38 -18.02 -1.85
CA ASP A 147 -4.49 -18.30 -2.98
C ASP A 147 -3.54 -17.14 -3.32
N PHE A 148 -3.44 -16.13 -2.43
CA PHE A 148 -2.55 -14.99 -2.67
C PHE A 148 -1.08 -15.39 -2.53
N ASN A 149 -0.26 -14.87 -3.43
CA ASN A 149 1.19 -14.94 -3.28
C ASN A 149 1.61 -14.21 -2.01
N LYS A 150 2.46 -14.84 -1.21
CA LYS A 150 3.00 -14.25 0.01
C LYS A 150 4.35 -13.62 -0.27
N TYR A 151 4.50 -12.37 0.16
CA TYR A 151 5.75 -11.64 0.14
C TYR A 151 6.10 -11.22 1.56
N TYR A 152 7.41 -11.12 1.83
CA TYR A 152 7.95 -10.54 3.06
C TYR A 152 8.16 -9.05 2.84
N SER A 153 7.65 -8.22 3.72
CA SER A 153 7.74 -6.76 3.58
C SER A 153 8.13 -6.10 4.89
N THR A 154 8.80 -4.96 4.79
CA THR A 154 8.96 -4.07 5.95
C THR A 154 7.67 -3.28 6.17
N ASP A 155 7.46 -2.82 7.41
CA ASP A 155 6.62 -1.66 7.65
C ASP A 155 7.23 -0.44 6.91
N GLU A 156 6.49 0.67 6.83
CA GLU A 156 7.02 1.92 6.29
C GLU A 156 8.12 2.44 7.23
N LEU A 157 9.36 2.54 6.73
CA LEU A 157 10.51 3.02 7.46
C LEU A 157 10.74 4.50 7.16
N PHE A 158 11.28 5.23 8.14
CA PHE A 158 11.54 6.66 8.00
C PHE A 158 13.00 6.99 8.26
N VAL A 159 13.56 7.85 7.41
CA VAL A 159 14.91 8.37 7.55
C VAL A 159 14.83 9.90 7.62
N GLU A 160 15.18 10.46 8.78
CA GLU A 160 15.20 11.90 8.99
C GLU A 160 16.26 12.56 8.11
N VAL A 161 15.85 13.62 7.41
CA VAL A 161 16.72 14.43 6.54
C VAL A 161 16.26 15.88 6.62
N LYS A 162 17.14 16.83 6.22
CA LYS A 162 16.71 18.22 6.08
C LYS A 162 15.76 18.36 4.90
N GLU A 163 14.75 19.22 5.02
CA GLU A 163 13.73 19.42 3.98
C GLU A 163 14.36 19.80 2.62
N GLU A 164 15.35 20.70 2.67
CA GLU A 164 16.09 21.16 1.49
C GLU A 164 16.87 20.05 0.76
N ASN A 165 17.29 18.98 1.48
CA ASN A 165 18.11 17.90 0.93
C ASN A 165 17.28 16.75 0.34
N LYS A 166 15.98 16.67 0.61
CA LYS A 166 15.13 15.54 0.19
C LYS A 166 15.23 15.26 -1.31
N LYS A 167 15.08 16.30 -2.13
CA LYS A 167 15.11 16.16 -3.59
C LYS A 167 16.48 15.74 -4.12
N GLU A 168 17.55 16.30 -3.54
CA GLU A 168 18.93 15.95 -3.92
C GLU A 168 19.21 14.48 -3.59
N ILE A 169 18.78 14.00 -2.42
CA ILE A 169 18.97 12.59 -2.03
C ILE A 169 18.24 11.67 -3.00
N ILE A 170 16.98 11.96 -3.35
CA ILE A 170 16.24 11.16 -4.35
C ILE A 170 16.94 11.17 -5.71
N GLN A 171 17.49 12.31 -6.13
CA GLN A 171 18.25 12.38 -7.37
C GLN A 171 19.50 11.50 -7.34
N LYS A 172 20.26 11.49 -6.23
CA LYS A 172 21.42 10.60 -6.05
C LYS A 172 21.03 9.12 -6.03
N VAL A 173 19.88 8.77 -5.42
CA VAL A 173 19.33 7.41 -5.49
C VAL A 173 19.01 7.04 -6.93
N LYS A 174 18.40 7.95 -7.71
CA LYS A 174 18.10 7.73 -9.13
C LYS A 174 19.37 7.49 -9.96
N GLU A 175 20.42 8.28 -9.75
CA GLU A 175 21.71 8.14 -10.41
C GLU A 175 22.33 6.77 -10.13
N TYR A 176 22.31 6.31 -8.86
CA TYR A 176 22.77 4.98 -8.49
C TYR A 176 22.00 3.87 -9.21
N VAL A 177 20.67 3.97 -9.23
CA VAL A 177 19.78 2.99 -9.88
C VAL A 177 20.05 2.90 -11.38
N ILE A 178 20.29 4.05 -12.04
CA ILE A 178 20.66 4.11 -13.45
C ILE A 178 22.04 3.49 -13.71
N GLU A 179 23.03 3.80 -12.89
CA GLU A 179 24.40 3.22 -12.97
C GLU A 179 24.36 1.69 -12.85
N LYS A 180 23.54 1.17 -11.91
CA LYS A 180 23.31 -0.27 -11.71
C LYS A 180 22.45 -0.92 -12.79
N LYS A 181 21.85 -0.13 -13.68
CA LYS A 181 20.91 -0.60 -14.72
C LYS A 181 19.69 -1.33 -14.15
N TYR A 182 19.24 -0.94 -12.97
CA TYR A 182 18.02 -1.48 -12.37
C TYR A 182 16.77 -0.92 -13.06
N LYS A 183 15.73 -1.73 -13.15
CA LYS A 183 14.40 -1.24 -13.57
C LYS A 183 13.79 -0.42 -12.43
N TYR A 184 13.19 0.71 -12.76
CA TYR A 184 12.57 1.57 -11.75
C TYR A 184 11.34 2.31 -12.29
N ILE A 185 10.52 2.78 -11.35
CA ILE A 185 9.37 3.65 -11.53
C ILE A 185 9.65 4.91 -10.71
N ASP A 186 9.49 6.10 -11.30
CA ASP A 186 9.80 7.41 -10.68
C ASP A 186 8.58 8.34 -10.59
N ILE A 187 7.40 7.76 -10.47
CA ILE A 187 6.13 8.51 -10.34
C ILE A 187 6.08 9.28 -9.00
N ASP A 188 6.63 8.69 -7.92
CA ASP A 188 6.70 9.29 -6.58
C ASP A 188 7.93 8.74 -5.83
N GLY A 189 9.05 9.44 -5.92
CA GLY A 189 10.35 8.92 -5.52
C GLY A 189 10.90 7.90 -6.50
N ILE A 190 11.64 6.92 -6.02
CA ILE A 190 12.22 5.85 -6.83
C ILE A 190 11.77 4.49 -6.28
N ARG A 191 10.96 3.78 -7.06
CA ARG A 191 10.63 2.38 -6.80
C ARG A 191 11.43 1.51 -7.75
N VAL A 192 12.35 0.75 -7.20
CA VAL A 192 13.25 -0.15 -7.94
C VAL A 192 12.63 -1.54 -7.96
N GLU A 193 12.51 -2.13 -9.16
CA GLU A 193 11.88 -3.42 -9.37
C GLU A 193 12.97 -4.50 -9.61
N PHE A 194 13.01 -5.52 -8.77
CA PHE A 194 13.84 -6.71 -8.91
C PHE A 194 13.00 -7.92 -9.30
N ASN A 195 13.63 -9.01 -9.73
CA ASN A 195 12.92 -10.25 -10.03
C ASN A 195 12.23 -10.85 -8.80
N ASP A 196 12.81 -10.63 -7.63
CA ASP A 196 12.38 -11.25 -6.38
C ASP A 196 11.88 -10.25 -5.32
N GLY A 197 11.72 -8.98 -5.69
CA GLY A 197 11.26 -7.94 -4.77
C GLY A 197 11.33 -6.53 -5.32
N TRP A 198 11.13 -5.55 -4.46
CA TRP A 198 11.25 -4.14 -4.81
C TRP A 198 11.72 -3.30 -3.61
N ALA A 199 12.27 -2.13 -3.91
CA ALA A 199 12.65 -1.10 -2.95
C ALA A 199 11.99 0.22 -3.31
N LEU A 200 11.41 0.93 -2.35
CA LEU A 200 10.86 2.28 -2.54
C LEU A 200 11.59 3.26 -1.63
N ILE A 201 12.06 4.36 -2.21
CA ILE A 201 12.60 5.51 -1.51
C ILE A 201 11.91 6.77 -2.04
N ARG A 202 11.17 7.48 -1.21
CA ARG A 202 10.42 8.67 -1.59
C ARG A 202 10.51 9.78 -0.55
N CYS A 203 10.22 11.01 -0.95
CA CYS A 203 10.05 12.12 -0.01
C CYS A 203 8.71 11.96 0.74
N SER A 204 8.72 12.14 2.07
CA SER A 204 7.47 12.35 2.79
C SER A 204 6.85 13.69 2.36
N ASN A 205 5.52 13.72 2.16
CA ASN A 205 4.81 14.94 1.77
C ASN A 205 4.57 15.90 2.96
N THR A 206 4.61 15.38 4.19
CA THR A 206 4.15 16.10 5.39
C THR A 206 5.26 16.36 6.41
N THR A 207 6.41 15.72 6.28
CA THR A 207 7.48 15.76 7.28
C THR A 207 8.86 15.79 6.62
N PRO A 208 9.91 16.35 7.30
CA PRO A 208 11.28 16.43 6.81
C PRO A 208 11.98 15.06 6.90
N ARG A 209 11.48 14.07 6.19
CA ARG A 209 12.04 12.71 6.15
C ARG A 209 11.80 12.02 4.83
N LEU A 210 12.56 10.98 4.57
CA LEU A 210 12.27 10.02 3.52
C LEU A 210 11.39 8.90 4.08
N SER A 211 10.50 8.38 3.26
CA SER A 211 9.68 7.20 3.51
C SER A 211 10.21 6.07 2.63
N LEU A 212 10.49 4.93 3.25
CA LEU A 212 11.02 3.75 2.60
C LEU A 212 10.13 2.55 2.86
N ARG A 213 10.01 1.68 1.86
CA ARG A 213 9.40 0.36 2.02
C ARG A 213 10.13 -0.64 1.13
N PHE A 214 10.27 -1.87 1.62
CA PHE A 214 10.94 -2.97 0.93
C PHE A 214 10.05 -4.20 0.96
N GLU A 215 10.09 -4.99 -0.10
CA GLU A 215 9.35 -6.24 -0.19
C GLU A 215 10.12 -7.24 -1.05
N ALA A 216 10.07 -8.53 -0.69
CA ALA A 216 10.67 -9.60 -1.46
C ALA A 216 9.95 -10.95 -1.25
N LYS A 217 10.23 -11.93 -2.13
CA LYS A 217 9.69 -13.29 -2.06
C LYS A 217 10.22 -14.09 -0.86
N THR A 218 11.40 -13.73 -0.35
CA THR A 218 12.02 -14.38 0.81
C THR A 218 12.57 -13.35 1.79
N GLU A 219 12.69 -13.71 3.07
CA GLU A 219 13.30 -12.85 4.09
C GLU A 219 14.75 -12.51 3.75
N ILE A 220 15.50 -13.46 3.17
CA ILE A 220 16.91 -13.27 2.79
C ILE A 220 17.02 -12.17 1.71
N GLU A 221 16.21 -12.24 0.67
CA GLU A 221 16.20 -11.22 -0.39
C GLU A 221 15.67 -9.87 0.13
N LEU A 222 14.69 -9.88 1.05
CA LEU A 222 14.21 -8.65 1.69
C LEU A 222 15.35 -7.95 2.44
N GLU A 223 16.08 -8.65 3.28
CA GLU A 223 17.22 -8.08 4.03
C GLU A 223 18.34 -7.62 3.09
N LYS A 224 18.63 -8.35 2.03
CA LYS A 224 19.62 -7.96 1.02
C LYS A 224 19.24 -6.65 0.33
N ILE A 225 18.00 -6.55 -0.18
CA ILE A 225 17.50 -5.34 -0.85
C ILE A 225 17.49 -4.16 0.14
N LYS A 226 16.96 -4.35 1.33
CA LYS A 226 16.91 -3.33 2.37
C LYS A 226 18.31 -2.82 2.73
N ASN A 227 19.27 -3.72 2.98
CA ASN A 227 20.62 -3.34 3.37
C ASN A 227 21.34 -2.59 2.24
N GLU A 228 21.15 -2.95 0.99
CA GLU A 228 21.71 -2.22 -0.16
C GLU A 228 21.31 -0.75 -0.14
N PHE A 229 20.00 -0.46 -0.02
CA PHE A 229 19.51 0.92 -0.06
C PHE A 229 19.71 1.68 1.24
N MET A 230 19.71 1.01 2.40
CA MET A 230 20.06 1.66 3.67
C MET A 230 21.52 2.10 3.66
N ASN A 231 22.45 1.26 3.22
CA ASN A 231 23.87 1.60 3.07
C ASN A 231 24.08 2.72 2.04
N LEU A 232 23.36 2.69 0.92
CA LEU A 232 23.39 3.78 -0.07
C LEU A 232 23.01 5.12 0.56
N LEU A 233 21.92 5.16 1.32
CA LEU A 233 21.45 6.38 1.99
C LEU A 233 22.44 6.88 3.04
N GLU A 234 23.11 6.00 3.77
CA GLU A 234 24.20 6.39 4.68
C GLU A 234 25.34 7.06 3.92
N VAL A 235 25.82 6.47 2.83
CA VAL A 235 26.90 7.05 2.02
C VAL A 235 26.49 8.42 1.43
N ILE A 236 25.24 8.55 0.97
CA ILE A 236 24.72 9.83 0.44
C ILE A 236 24.68 10.90 1.54
N LYS A 237 24.21 10.54 2.74
CA LYS A 237 24.17 11.47 3.90
C LYS A 237 25.58 11.97 4.28
N TRP A 238 26.56 11.07 4.37
CA TRP A 238 27.94 11.44 4.71
C TRP A 238 28.60 12.38 3.71
N LYS A 239 28.20 12.35 2.43
CA LYS A 239 28.73 13.23 1.37
C LYS A 239 27.98 14.57 1.26
N SER A 240 26.88 14.72 1.98
CA SER A 240 26.03 15.94 1.93
C SER A 240 26.23 16.85 3.14
N PHE A 241 27.23 16.56 3.99
CA PHE A 241 27.77 17.38 5.06
C PHE A 241 29.24 17.69 4.74
#